data_df00c121f594df8acd7c12d023364ae8
#
_entry.id   df00c121f594df8acd7c12d023364ae8
#
_cell.length_a   1.000
_cell.length_b   1.000
_cell.length_c   1.000
_cell.angle_alpha   90.00
_cell.angle_beta   90.00
_cell.angle_gamma   90.00
#
_symmetry.space_group_name_H-M   'P 1'
#
loop_
_entity.id
_entity.type
_entity.pdbx_description
1 polymer ?
#
loop_
_entity_poly.entity_id
_entity_poly.type
_entity_poly.pdbx_seq_one_letter_code
_entity_poly.pdbx_strand_id
1 'polypeptide(L)'
;MHIVFFGDQHLESLGGAQVSMRLQRRFLERAGHAVTAVAPRMHAGRGQTDPGYLDLPSIPITVDREYSMSWPGRRTDRHLDRAFASRPPVDLVHVQADFWGAFIGHRFADRHGIPVVHTMHNRVDVGMAAVTPLHRQALAVLNLWRRQSMRGIGQQVEGSDGWAFLRGIAQGSSAVTAPSGHFARRLEQHDVFGDVDVVWNGIDDDLLAAVRDAETSPPPARRPRFVWLGRMSPEKRLLPFLEAVVESQVDADIEIIGGGGQLRAAERIARGHGASGGHGASGGHGGIRFAGRLPYAETLARIAAADAVVQTSIGFETQGMTPFEAAALGTPTIVSDPDIAAELRGGLWAVPDGSVAALAATLKQAASDIAAGNAPVPDADVAEAFRQSSRTAAMIEIYERVLRAG
;
A
#
# COMPACT_ATOMS: atom_id res chain seq x y z
N MET A 1 -19.89 -9.18 14.83
CA MET A 1 -19.23 -10.26 14.07
C MET A 1 -17.86 -10.53 14.67
N HIS A 2 -17.40 -11.77 14.61
CA HIS A 2 -16.00 -12.12 14.84
C HIS A 2 -15.32 -12.39 13.49
N ILE A 3 -14.41 -11.51 13.10
CA ILE A 3 -13.71 -11.52 11.82
C ILE A 3 -12.28 -11.99 12.06
N VAL A 4 -11.79 -12.93 11.25
CA VAL A 4 -10.40 -13.41 11.35
C VAL A 4 -9.62 -12.94 10.14
N PHE A 5 -8.62 -12.08 10.37
CA PHE A 5 -7.67 -11.63 9.35
C PHE A 5 -6.55 -12.65 9.16
N PHE A 6 -6.20 -12.93 7.92
CA PHE A 6 -5.00 -13.70 7.57
C PHE A 6 -4.04 -12.83 6.77
N GLY A 7 -2.84 -12.62 7.30
CA GLY A 7 -1.77 -11.84 6.69
C GLY A 7 -0.56 -12.68 6.29
N ASP A 8 0.17 -12.24 5.26
CA ASP A 8 1.46 -12.85 4.88
C ASP A 8 2.59 -12.50 5.85
N GLN A 9 2.48 -11.35 6.52
CA GLN A 9 3.44 -10.87 7.51
C GLN A 9 2.73 -10.42 8.77
N HIS A 10 3.44 -10.40 9.88
CA HIS A 10 2.90 -9.90 11.14
C HIS A 10 2.47 -8.44 11.00
N LEU A 11 1.34 -8.07 11.60
CA LEU A 11 0.75 -6.73 11.45
C LEU A 11 1.68 -5.61 11.96
N GLU A 12 2.55 -5.90 12.91
CA GLU A 12 3.52 -4.93 13.44
C GLU A 12 4.80 -4.79 12.58
N SER A 13 4.95 -5.61 11.52
CA SER A 13 6.07 -5.45 10.59
C SER A 13 5.86 -4.22 9.69
N LEU A 14 6.94 -3.73 9.08
CA LEU A 14 6.91 -2.57 8.19
C LEU A 14 6.21 -2.92 6.85
N GLY A 15 5.38 -2.02 6.37
CA GLY A 15 4.74 -2.15 5.05
C GLY A 15 3.36 -1.51 4.98
N GLY A 16 2.97 -1.08 3.79
CA GLY A 16 1.68 -0.42 3.57
C GLY A 16 0.48 -1.32 3.88
N ALA A 17 0.54 -2.60 3.47
CA ALA A 17 -0.52 -3.56 3.77
C ALA A 17 -0.68 -3.78 5.28
N GLN A 18 0.42 -3.87 6.04
CA GLN A 18 0.40 -4.03 7.51
C GLN A 18 -0.20 -2.81 8.21
N VAL A 19 0.15 -1.60 7.75
CA VAL A 19 -0.48 -0.36 8.25
C VAL A 19 -1.98 -0.38 7.99
N SER A 20 -2.40 -0.71 6.78
CA SER A 20 -3.81 -0.82 6.39
C SER A 20 -4.55 -1.84 7.26
N MET A 21 -3.99 -3.04 7.45
CA MET A 21 -4.58 -4.09 8.28
C MET A 21 -4.75 -3.66 9.74
N ARG A 22 -3.75 -2.98 10.34
CA ARG A 22 -3.85 -2.45 11.71
C ARG A 22 -4.95 -1.39 11.83
N LEU A 23 -5.02 -0.48 10.85
CA LEU A 23 -6.06 0.54 10.82
C LEU A 23 -7.45 -0.09 10.67
N GLN A 24 -7.62 -1.01 9.74
CA GLN A 24 -8.89 -1.69 9.52
C GLN A 24 -9.32 -2.48 10.76
N ARG A 25 -8.39 -3.22 11.41
CA ARG A 25 -8.67 -3.90 12.66
C ARG A 25 -9.19 -2.92 13.71
N ARG A 26 -8.44 -1.84 13.99
CA ARG A 26 -8.80 -0.84 15.00
C ARG A 26 -10.17 -0.23 14.77
N PHE A 27 -10.51 0.09 13.52
CA PHE A 27 -11.79 0.71 13.18
C PHE A 27 -12.95 -0.29 13.19
N LEU A 28 -12.72 -1.56 12.84
CA LEU A 28 -13.71 -2.63 13.04
C LEU A 28 -13.99 -2.87 14.53
N GLU A 29 -12.95 -2.87 15.38
CA GLU A 29 -13.11 -3.00 16.83
C GLU A 29 -13.87 -1.79 17.42
N ARG A 30 -13.63 -0.57 16.92
CA ARG A 30 -14.41 0.65 17.26
C ARG A 30 -15.88 0.53 16.82
N ALA A 31 -16.15 -0.15 15.72
CA ALA A 31 -17.50 -0.43 15.24
C ALA A 31 -18.19 -1.59 15.99
N GLY A 32 -17.57 -2.16 17.03
CA GLY A 32 -18.13 -3.19 17.89
C GLY A 32 -17.94 -4.63 17.38
N HIS A 33 -17.03 -4.84 16.43
CA HIS A 33 -16.70 -6.17 15.93
C HIS A 33 -15.48 -6.75 16.66
N ALA A 34 -15.43 -8.07 16.83
CA ALA A 34 -14.23 -8.75 17.31
C ALA A 34 -13.31 -9.07 16.12
N VAL A 35 -12.02 -8.78 16.23
CA VAL A 35 -11.04 -9.09 15.18
C VAL A 35 -9.88 -9.91 15.76
N THR A 36 -9.62 -11.07 15.15
CA THR A 36 -8.41 -11.85 15.42
C THR A 36 -7.49 -11.78 14.20
N ALA A 37 -6.27 -11.30 14.38
CA ALA A 37 -5.28 -11.23 13.31
C ALA A 37 -4.33 -12.43 13.38
N VAL A 38 -4.32 -13.23 12.34
CA VAL A 38 -3.48 -14.44 12.19
C VAL A 38 -2.36 -14.13 11.19
N ALA A 39 -1.12 -14.26 11.62
CA ALA A 39 0.04 -14.02 10.76
C ALA A 39 1.26 -14.83 11.22
N PRO A 40 2.31 -14.97 10.40
CA PRO A 40 3.58 -15.51 10.84
C PRO A 40 4.14 -14.75 12.04
N ARG A 41 4.61 -15.45 13.05
CA ARG A 41 5.30 -14.82 14.18
C ARG A 41 6.46 -13.97 13.70
N MET A 42 6.54 -12.74 14.18
CA MET A 42 7.69 -11.86 13.99
C MET A 42 8.81 -12.27 14.96
N HIS A 43 10.04 -12.42 14.46
CA HIS A 43 11.20 -12.82 15.26
C HIS A 43 12.08 -11.64 15.67
N ALA A 44 11.80 -10.44 15.15
CA ALA A 44 12.39 -9.19 15.57
C ALA A 44 11.56 -8.56 16.70
N GLY A 45 12.24 -7.93 17.67
CA GLY A 45 11.57 -7.22 18.77
C GLY A 45 11.10 -8.10 19.93
N ARG A 46 10.40 -7.50 20.89
CA ARG A 46 9.78 -8.20 22.02
C ARG A 46 8.44 -8.79 21.58
N GLY A 47 8.15 -10.02 22.02
CA GLY A 47 6.89 -10.69 21.72
C GLY A 47 5.68 -9.81 22.07
N GLN A 48 4.75 -9.72 21.16
CA GLN A 48 3.51 -8.96 21.30
C GLN A 48 2.61 -9.69 22.30
N THR A 49 2.01 -8.96 23.22
CA THR A 49 1.07 -9.48 24.23
C THR A 49 -0.40 -9.19 23.89
N ASP A 50 -0.68 -8.65 22.69
CA ASP A 50 -2.04 -8.34 22.25
C ASP A 50 -2.85 -9.64 22.04
N PRO A 51 -3.93 -9.88 22.80
CA PRO A 51 -4.74 -11.10 22.69
C PRO A 51 -5.45 -11.24 21.35
N GLY A 52 -5.60 -10.15 20.59
CA GLY A 52 -6.15 -10.15 19.23
C GLY A 52 -5.18 -10.69 18.18
N TYR A 53 -3.91 -10.93 18.50
CA TYR A 53 -2.96 -11.59 17.60
C TYR A 53 -2.87 -13.09 17.87
N LEU A 54 -2.76 -13.84 16.80
CA LEU A 54 -2.49 -15.28 16.81
C LEU A 54 -1.29 -15.56 15.91
N ASP A 55 -0.15 -15.76 16.55
CA ASP A 55 1.10 -16.04 15.89
C ASP A 55 1.15 -17.47 15.35
N LEU A 56 1.40 -17.60 14.07
CA LEU A 56 1.65 -18.89 13.44
C LEU A 56 3.11 -19.33 13.66
N PRO A 57 3.37 -20.64 13.78
CA PRO A 57 4.73 -21.20 13.67
C PRO A 57 5.37 -20.72 12.36
N SER A 58 6.54 -20.10 12.45
CA SER A 58 7.16 -19.42 11.30
C SER A 58 8.67 -19.54 11.32
N ILE A 59 9.29 -19.29 10.16
CA ILE A 59 10.73 -19.16 9.97
C ILE A 59 11.03 -17.74 9.47
N PRO A 60 12.06 -17.06 10.00
CA PRO A 60 12.46 -15.74 9.50
C PRO A 60 13.04 -15.86 8.08
N ILE A 61 12.66 -14.94 7.19
CA ILE A 61 13.12 -14.91 5.79
C ILE A 61 13.98 -13.69 5.47
N THR A 62 14.12 -12.75 6.41
CA THR A 62 15.00 -11.59 6.31
C THR A 62 16.07 -11.59 7.40
N VAL A 63 17.20 -10.93 7.13
CA VAL A 63 18.35 -10.88 8.05
C VAL A 63 18.00 -10.17 9.36
N ASP A 64 17.20 -9.12 9.29
CA ASP A 64 16.66 -8.38 10.44
C ASP A 64 15.59 -9.15 11.22
N ARG A 65 15.15 -10.32 10.69
CA ARG A 65 14.15 -11.21 11.25
C ARG A 65 12.77 -10.56 11.43
N GLU A 66 12.51 -9.49 10.71
CA GLU A 66 11.22 -8.79 10.73
C GLU A 66 10.17 -9.56 9.93
N TYR A 67 10.53 -10.03 8.74
CA TYR A 67 9.63 -10.81 7.89
C TYR A 67 9.84 -12.30 8.10
N SER A 68 8.73 -13.02 8.15
CA SER A 68 8.70 -14.46 8.41
C SER A 68 7.72 -15.17 7.49
N MET A 69 7.92 -16.45 7.29
CA MET A 69 7.04 -17.30 6.48
C MET A 69 6.47 -18.42 7.35
N SER A 70 5.17 -18.68 7.22
CA SER A 70 4.50 -19.85 7.77
C SER A 70 4.19 -20.86 6.67
N TRP A 71 4.40 -22.13 6.95
CA TRP A 71 4.15 -23.18 5.96
C TRP A 71 2.69 -23.65 6.03
N PRO A 72 1.91 -23.59 4.92
CA PRO A 72 0.56 -24.14 4.87
C PRO A 72 0.61 -25.68 4.96
N GLY A 73 -0.24 -26.27 5.78
CA GLY A 73 -0.32 -27.70 5.93
C GLY A 73 -0.82 -28.17 7.30
N ARG A 74 -0.92 -29.48 7.49
CA ARG A 74 -1.53 -30.13 8.67
C ARG A 74 -1.03 -29.63 10.03
N ARG A 75 0.26 -29.21 10.13
CA ARG A 75 0.81 -28.68 11.39
C ARG A 75 0.21 -27.32 11.73
N THR A 76 0.16 -26.43 10.75
CA THR A 76 -0.43 -25.10 10.88
C THR A 76 -1.94 -25.20 11.05
N ASP A 77 -2.60 -26.11 10.31
CA ASP A 77 -4.04 -26.38 10.45
C ASP A 77 -4.38 -26.78 11.90
N ARG A 78 -3.68 -27.77 12.46
CA ARG A 78 -3.89 -28.21 13.85
C ARG A 78 -3.55 -27.14 14.89
N HIS A 79 -2.59 -26.27 14.62
CA HIS A 79 -2.27 -25.14 15.49
C HIS A 79 -3.44 -24.16 15.55
N LEU A 80 -4.00 -23.80 14.40
CA LEU A 80 -5.19 -22.92 14.29
C LEU A 80 -6.41 -23.57 14.97
N ASP A 81 -6.73 -24.81 14.64
CA ASP A 81 -7.92 -25.49 15.18
C ASP A 81 -7.89 -25.53 16.73
N ARG A 82 -6.70 -25.76 17.33
CA ARG A 82 -6.55 -25.70 18.80
C ARG A 82 -6.68 -24.29 19.35
N ALA A 83 -6.12 -23.29 18.67
CA ALA A 83 -6.15 -21.92 19.13
C ALA A 83 -7.58 -21.32 19.04
N PHE A 84 -8.37 -21.74 18.06
CA PHE A 84 -9.76 -21.30 17.91
C PHE A 84 -10.76 -22.09 18.75
N ALA A 85 -10.40 -23.27 19.26
CA ALA A 85 -11.29 -24.08 20.12
C ALA A 85 -11.75 -23.36 21.40
N SER A 86 -10.99 -22.38 21.88
CA SER A 86 -11.30 -21.60 23.07
C SER A 86 -11.71 -20.13 22.76
N ARG A 87 -11.83 -19.77 21.48
CA ARG A 87 -12.26 -18.45 21.03
C ARG A 87 -13.74 -18.44 20.67
N PRO A 88 -14.39 -17.26 20.62
CA PRO A 88 -15.74 -17.15 20.08
C PRO A 88 -15.84 -17.72 18.66
N PRO A 89 -17.03 -18.20 18.24
CA PRO A 89 -17.25 -18.64 16.87
C PRO A 89 -16.83 -17.55 15.86
N VAL A 90 -16.25 -17.98 14.75
CA VAL A 90 -15.81 -17.09 13.67
C VAL A 90 -16.93 -16.95 12.65
N ASP A 91 -17.36 -15.72 12.40
CA ASP A 91 -18.40 -15.43 11.42
C ASP A 91 -17.83 -15.33 10.01
N LEU A 92 -16.62 -14.77 9.86
CA LEU A 92 -16.04 -14.48 8.57
C LEU A 92 -14.50 -14.54 8.60
N VAL A 93 -13.93 -15.07 7.55
CA VAL A 93 -12.47 -15.01 7.28
C VAL A 93 -12.22 -13.90 6.28
N HIS A 94 -11.34 -12.95 6.63
CA HIS A 94 -10.85 -11.95 5.71
C HIS A 94 -9.37 -12.22 5.39
N VAL A 95 -9.10 -12.70 4.20
CA VAL A 95 -7.74 -12.92 3.69
C VAL A 95 -7.20 -11.59 3.18
N GLN A 96 -6.15 -11.10 3.82
CA GLN A 96 -5.39 -9.89 3.44
C GLN A 96 -3.96 -10.26 3.08
N ALA A 97 -3.81 -11.28 2.27
CA ALA A 97 -2.56 -11.93 1.93
C ALA A 97 -2.66 -12.46 0.50
N ASP A 98 -1.55 -12.48 -0.22
CA ASP A 98 -1.50 -12.99 -1.59
C ASP A 98 -0.58 -14.22 -1.72
N PHE A 99 0.03 -14.69 -0.62
CA PHE A 99 0.95 -15.84 -0.61
C PHE A 99 0.53 -16.88 0.43
N TRP A 100 1.42 -17.24 1.36
CA TRP A 100 1.15 -18.30 2.35
C TRP A 100 0.00 -17.98 3.31
N GLY A 101 -0.17 -16.72 3.65
CA GLY A 101 -1.32 -16.26 4.45
C GLY A 101 -2.65 -16.55 3.76
N ALA A 102 -2.72 -16.34 2.43
CA ALA A 102 -3.89 -16.68 1.63
C ALA A 102 -4.16 -18.20 1.66
N PHE A 103 -3.13 -19.02 1.42
CA PHE A 103 -3.30 -20.48 1.46
C PHE A 103 -3.80 -20.96 2.82
N ILE A 104 -3.23 -20.42 3.91
CA ILE A 104 -3.59 -20.81 5.28
C ILE A 104 -5.01 -20.34 5.62
N GLY A 105 -5.38 -19.11 5.24
CA GLY A 105 -6.70 -18.54 5.48
C GLY A 105 -7.80 -19.30 4.76
N HIS A 106 -7.63 -19.57 3.48
CA HIS A 106 -8.58 -20.38 2.70
C HIS A 106 -8.71 -21.81 3.25
N ARG A 107 -7.62 -22.45 3.64
CA ARG A 107 -7.65 -23.78 4.26
C ARG A 107 -8.36 -23.79 5.60
N PHE A 108 -8.22 -22.74 6.39
CA PHE A 108 -8.94 -22.59 7.65
C PHE A 108 -10.44 -22.43 7.39
N ALA A 109 -10.80 -21.52 6.51
CA ALA A 109 -12.19 -21.25 6.15
C ALA A 109 -12.91 -22.49 5.60
N ASP A 110 -12.29 -23.20 4.66
CA ASP A 110 -12.82 -24.42 4.04
C ASP A 110 -13.09 -25.53 5.09
N ARG A 111 -12.16 -25.77 6.02
CA ARG A 111 -12.33 -26.78 7.09
C ARG A 111 -13.45 -26.47 8.07
N HIS A 112 -13.77 -25.19 8.25
CA HIS A 112 -14.78 -24.74 9.21
C HIS A 112 -16.08 -24.28 8.56
N GLY A 113 -16.20 -24.31 7.23
CA GLY A 113 -17.39 -23.86 6.50
C GLY A 113 -17.65 -22.36 6.64
N ILE A 114 -16.59 -21.53 6.77
CA ILE A 114 -16.68 -20.09 7.01
C ILE A 114 -16.52 -19.34 5.68
N PRO A 115 -17.39 -18.34 5.38
CA PRO A 115 -17.25 -17.54 4.17
C PRO A 115 -15.97 -16.69 4.17
N VAL A 116 -15.43 -16.44 2.98
CA VAL A 116 -14.15 -15.73 2.78
C VAL A 116 -14.36 -14.45 1.99
N VAL A 117 -13.89 -13.33 2.53
CA VAL A 117 -13.60 -12.12 1.77
C VAL A 117 -12.08 -12.07 1.55
N HIS A 118 -11.64 -11.81 0.33
CA HIS A 118 -10.21 -11.75 -0.01
C HIS A 118 -9.85 -10.39 -0.59
N THR A 119 -9.05 -9.61 0.14
CA THR A 119 -8.45 -8.36 -0.40
C THR A 119 -7.14 -8.67 -1.07
N MET A 120 -7.03 -8.39 -2.36
CA MET A 120 -5.80 -8.56 -3.12
C MET A 120 -4.94 -7.31 -3.07
N HIS A 121 -3.68 -7.46 -2.67
CA HIS A 121 -2.77 -6.33 -2.44
C HIS A 121 -1.64 -6.23 -3.47
N ASN A 122 -1.30 -7.31 -4.17
CA ASN A 122 -0.07 -7.39 -4.95
C ASN A 122 -0.30 -7.62 -6.45
N ARG A 123 0.41 -6.85 -7.26
CA ARG A 123 0.65 -7.10 -8.68
C ARG A 123 1.72 -8.18 -8.82
N VAL A 124 1.32 -9.46 -8.63
CA VAL A 124 2.26 -10.59 -8.65
C VAL A 124 2.95 -10.74 -10.01
N ASP A 125 2.27 -10.34 -11.10
CA ASP A 125 2.78 -10.33 -12.46
C ASP A 125 4.03 -9.43 -12.63
N VAL A 126 3.94 -8.16 -12.23
CA VAL A 126 5.04 -7.20 -12.33
C VAL A 126 5.98 -7.25 -11.14
N GLY A 127 5.47 -7.57 -9.95
CA GLY A 127 6.25 -7.66 -8.72
C GLY A 127 7.36 -8.70 -8.81
N MET A 128 7.07 -9.90 -9.34
CA MET A 128 8.07 -10.94 -9.53
C MET A 128 9.14 -10.57 -10.56
N ALA A 129 8.75 -9.87 -11.63
CA ALA A 129 9.70 -9.39 -12.64
C ALA A 129 10.66 -8.32 -12.09
N ALA A 130 10.19 -7.49 -11.16
CA ALA A 130 11.01 -6.48 -10.50
C ALA A 130 12.03 -7.09 -9.50
N VAL A 131 11.74 -8.27 -8.96
CA VAL A 131 12.59 -8.92 -7.93
C VAL A 131 13.64 -9.85 -8.53
N THR A 132 13.34 -10.56 -9.63
CA THR A 132 14.27 -11.56 -10.18
C THR A 132 14.15 -11.70 -11.70
N PRO A 133 15.28 -11.84 -12.42
CA PRO A 133 15.25 -12.17 -13.84
C PRO A 133 14.66 -13.56 -14.13
N LEU A 134 14.64 -14.46 -13.13
CA LEU A 134 14.06 -15.80 -13.23
C LEU A 134 12.57 -15.81 -12.82
N HIS A 135 11.85 -14.70 -13.01
CA HIS A 135 10.47 -14.51 -12.56
C HIS A 135 9.49 -15.56 -13.11
N ARG A 136 9.68 -16.03 -14.36
CA ARG A 136 8.82 -17.09 -14.95
C ARG A 136 8.93 -18.41 -14.21
N GLN A 137 10.16 -18.83 -13.89
CA GLN A 137 10.42 -20.06 -13.12
C GLN A 137 9.90 -19.93 -11.66
N ALA A 138 10.14 -18.77 -11.06
CA ALA A 138 9.64 -18.48 -9.72
C ALA A 138 8.10 -18.51 -9.68
N LEU A 139 7.41 -17.92 -10.67
CA LEU A 139 5.95 -18.00 -10.80
C LEU A 139 5.45 -19.42 -11.04
N ALA A 140 6.15 -20.24 -11.83
CA ALA A 140 5.79 -21.64 -12.03
C ALA A 140 5.86 -22.43 -10.73
N VAL A 141 6.92 -22.25 -9.93
CA VAL A 141 7.08 -22.87 -8.62
C VAL A 141 6.00 -22.38 -7.64
N LEU A 142 5.72 -21.09 -7.65
CA LEU A 142 4.68 -20.47 -6.81
C LEU A 142 3.28 -21.03 -7.14
N ASN A 143 2.96 -21.18 -8.43
CA ASN A 143 1.71 -21.79 -8.86
C ASN A 143 1.61 -23.27 -8.50
N LEU A 144 2.73 -24.04 -8.59
CA LEU A 144 2.75 -25.43 -8.13
C LEU A 144 2.48 -25.51 -6.62
N TRP A 145 3.13 -24.66 -5.83
CA TRP A 145 2.92 -24.60 -4.38
C TRP A 145 1.48 -24.22 -4.03
N ARG A 146 0.90 -23.21 -4.71
CA ARG A 146 -0.51 -22.84 -4.59
C ARG A 146 -1.43 -24.03 -4.85
N ARG A 147 -1.29 -24.71 -6.01
CA ARG A 147 -2.11 -25.88 -6.37
C ARG A 147 -2.05 -26.98 -5.32
N GLN A 148 -0.86 -27.22 -4.76
CA GLN A 148 -0.67 -28.23 -3.71
C GLN A 148 -1.30 -27.78 -2.39
N SER A 149 -1.14 -26.52 -2.01
CA SER A 149 -1.60 -25.96 -0.73
C SER A 149 -3.12 -25.78 -0.68
N MET A 150 -3.74 -25.42 -1.81
CA MET A 150 -5.18 -25.19 -1.94
C MET A 150 -5.92 -26.34 -2.63
N ARG A 151 -5.35 -27.55 -2.58
CA ARG A 151 -5.97 -28.72 -3.20
C ARG A 151 -7.33 -29.01 -2.55
N GLY A 152 -8.38 -29.08 -3.40
CA GLY A 152 -9.77 -29.30 -2.94
C GLY A 152 -10.55 -28.03 -2.61
N ILE A 153 -9.92 -26.86 -2.64
CA ILE A 153 -10.56 -25.58 -2.41
C ILE A 153 -10.87 -24.94 -3.77
N GLY A 154 -12.17 -24.74 -4.04
CA GLY A 154 -12.62 -24.18 -5.33
C GLY A 154 -12.20 -24.99 -6.54
N GLN A 155 -12.20 -24.35 -7.70
CA GLN A 155 -11.79 -24.97 -8.96
C GLN A 155 -10.27 -24.92 -9.14
N GLN A 156 -9.68 -25.98 -9.71
CA GLN A 156 -8.27 -25.99 -10.05
C GLN A 156 -8.01 -25.05 -11.23
N VAL A 157 -7.15 -24.07 -11.01
CA VAL A 157 -6.74 -23.11 -12.05
C VAL A 157 -5.41 -23.54 -12.66
N GLU A 158 -5.41 -23.72 -13.97
CA GLU A 158 -4.20 -24.01 -14.76
C GLU A 158 -3.42 -22.73 -15.07
N GLY A 159 -2.16 -22.89 -15.50
CA GLY A 159 -1.26 -21.80 -15.83
C GLY A 159 -0.12 -21.63 -14.81
N SER A 160 0.87 -20.82 -15.19
CA SER A 160 2.10 -20.63 -14.40
C SER A 160 2.54 -19.16 -14.33
N ASP A 161 1.72 -18.23 -14.84
CA ASP A 161 1.96 -16.78 -14.76
C ASP A 161 1.35 -16.15 -13.48
N GLY A 162 1.55 -14.85 -13.30
CA GLY A 162 1.05 -14.11 -12.15
C GLY A 162 -0.48 -14.05 -12.07
N TRP A 163 -1.15 -13.99 -13.24
CA TRP A 163 -2.62 -13.94 -13.27
C TRP A 163 -3.25 -15.30 -12.95
N ALA A 164 -2.65 -16.39 -13.45
CA ALA A 164 -3.05 -17.74 -13.06
C ALA A 164 -2.88 -17.97 -11.54
N PHE A 165 -1.83 -17.37 -10.96
CA PHE A 165 -1.64 -17.41 -9.51
C PHE A 165 -2.75 -16.68 -8.78
N LEU A 166 -3.06 -15.44 -9.17
CA LEU A 166 -4.14 -14.64 -8.56
C LEU A 166 -5.51 -15.29 -8.75
N ARG A 167 -5.83 -15.79 -9.95
CA ARG A 167 -7.06 -16.59 -10.18
C ARG A 167 -7.17 -17.75 -9.21
N GLY A 168 -6.05 -18.42 -8.97
CA GLY A 168 -6.06 -19.61 -8.13
C GLY A 168 -6.18 -19.32 -6.64
N ILE A 169 -5.68 -18.20 -6.15
CA ILE A 169 -5.89 -17.81 -4.74
C ILE A 169 -7.27 -17.18 -4.51
N ALA A 170 -7.92 -16.65 -5.55
CA ALA A 170 -9.29 -16.16 -5.47
C ALA A 170 -10.33 -17.29 -5.30
N GLN A 171 -9.96 -18.54 -5.68
CA GLN A 171 -10.87 -19.67 -5.59
C GLN A 171 -11.29 -19.95 -4.14
N GLY A 172 -12.58 -20.15 -3.94
CA GLY A 172 -13.16 -20.33 -2.59
C GLY A 172 -13.46 -19.03 -1.85
N SER A 173 -13.27 -17.87 -2.49
CA SER A 173 -13.74 -16.59 -1.95
C SER A 173 -15.22 -16.37 -2.25
N SER A 174 -15.95 -15.85 -1.26
CA SER A 174 -17.35 -15.38 -1.42
C SER A 174 -17.38 -13.97 -2.02
N ALA A 175 -16.36 -13.17 -1.77
CA ALA A 175 -16.13 -11.86 -2.38
C ALA A 175 -14.62 -11.58 -2.50
N VAL A 176 -14.24 -10.82 -3.54
CA VAL A 176 -12.88 -10.33 -3.73
C VAL A 176 -12.91 -8.81 -3.71
N THR A 177 -11.96 -8.20 -3.01
CA THR A 177 -11.82 -6.74 -2.97
C THR A 177 -10.45 -6.31 -3.49
N ALA A 178 -10.37 -5.11 -4.02
CA ALA A 178 -9.14 -4.46 -4.45
C ALA A 178 -9.03 -3.05 -3.85
N PRO A 179 -7.79 -2.57 -3.60
CA PRO A 179 -7.60 -1.25 -3.00
C PRO A 179 -7.73 -0.08 -4.01
N SER A 180 -8.16 -0.35 -5.24
CA SER A 180 -8.38 0.68 -6.26
C SER A 180 -9.26 0.19 -7.40
N GLY A 181 -9.93 1.10 -8.10
CA GLY A 181 -10.77 0.78 -9.26
C GLY A 181 -9.95 0.29 -10.46
N HIS A 182 -8.74 0.83 -10.67
CA HIS A 182 -7.89 0.35 -11.76
C HIS A 182 -7.37 -1.07 -11.51
N PHE A 183 -7.07 -1.42 -10.25
CA PHE A 183 -6.63 -2.78 -9.94
C PHE A 183 -7.81 -3.77 -9.97
N ALA A 184 -9.00 -3.37 -9.49
CA ALA A 184 -10.22 -4.17 -9.63
C ALA A 184 -10.51 -4.50 -11.09
N ARG A 185 -10.54 -3.50 -11.98
CA ARG A 185 -10.72 -3.72 -13.42
C ARG A 185 -9.67 -4.67 -14.02
N ARG A 186 -8.42 -4.60 -13.58
CA ARG A 186 -7.37 -5.54 -14.05
C ARG A 186 -7.62 -6.97 -13.57
N LEU A 187 -8.08 -7.15 -12.33
CA LEU A 187 -8.45 -8.47 -11.80
C LEU A 187 -9.61 -9.07 -12.62
N GLU A 188 -10.63 -8.27 -12.93
CA GLU A 188 -11.77 -8.68 -13.76
C GLU A 188 -11.36 -8.98 -15.20
N GLN A 189 -10.56 -8.11 -15.84
CA GLN A 189 -10.05 -8.30 -17.21
C GLN A 189 -9.20 -9.56 -17.39
N HIS A 190 -8.59 -10.04 -16.31
CA HIS A 190 -7.81 -11.28 -16.29
C HIS A 190 -8.56 -12.47 -15.68
N ASP A 191 -9.89 -12.38 -15.54
CA ASP A 191 -10.77 -13.43 -15.02
C ASP A 191 -10.33 -13.94 -13.62
N VAL A 192 -9.75 -13.05 -12.78
CA VAL A 192 -9.38 -13.42 -11.40
C VAL A 192 -10.63 -13.60 -10.56
N PHE A 193 -11.59 -12.68 -10.70
CA PHE A 193 -12.92 -12.76 -10.09
C PHE A 193 -13.90 -11.94 -10.93
N GLY A 194 -15.17 -12.34 -10.96
CA GLY A 194 -16.16 -11.77 -11.89
C GLY A 194 -16.63 -10.36 -11.54
N ASP A 195 -16.69 -10.02 -10.25
CA ASP A 195 -17.10 -8.71 -9.74
C ASP A 195 -16.24 -8.38 -8.52
N VAL A 196 -15.34 -7.42 -8.65
CA VAL A 196 -14.36 -7.06 -7.65
C VAL A 196 -14.75 -5.76 -6.96
N ASP A 197 -15.07 -5.84 -5.68
CA ASP A 197 -15.39 -4.66 -4.88
C ASP A 197 -14.18 -3.75 -4.68
N VAL A 198 -14.37 -2.44 -4.77
CA VAL A 198 -13.31 -1.47 -4.53
C VAL A 198 -13.41 -0.92 -3.12
N VAL A 199 -12.41 -1.26 -2.30
CA VAL A 199 -12.26 -0.70 -0.96
C VAL A 199 -10.85 -0.17 -0.79
N TRP A 200 -10.68 1.15 -0.87
CA TRP A 200 -9.37 1.79 -0.71
C TRP A 200 -8.77 1.51 0.68
N ASN A 201 -7.45 1.44 0.76
CA ASN A 201 -6.78 1.56 2.04
C ASN A 201 -6.94 3.00 2.53
N GLY A 202 -7.46 3.18 3.72
CA GLY A 202 -7.77 4.50 4.25
C GLY A 202 -6.63 5.14 5.01
N ILE A 203 -6.80 6.42 5.32
CA ILE A 203 -5.96 7.18 6.26
C ILE A 203 -6.62 7.17 7.64
N ASP A 204 -5.80 7.16 8.69
CA ASP A 204 -6.24 7.25 10.08
C ASP A 204 -6.95 8.59 10.35
N ASP A 205 -8.24 8.53 10.69
CA ASP A 205 -9.06 9.72 10.95
C ASP A 205 -8.50 10.57 12.07
N ASP A 206 -7.97 9.95 13.14
CA ASP A 206 -7.43 10.66 14.30
C ASP A 206 -6.14 11.40 13.92
N LEU A 207 -5.26 10.76 13.14
CA LEU A 207 -4.04 11.39 12.64
C LEU A 207 -4.34 12.49 11.63
N LEU A 208 -5.33 12.28 10.75
CA LEU A 208 -5.76 13.29 9.78
C LEU A 208 -6.26 14.54 10.49
N ALA A 209 -7.12 14.39 11.51
CA ALA A 209 -7.60 15.49 12.32
C ALA A 209 -6.45 16.21 13.04
N ALA A 210 -5.57 15.47 13.73
CA ALA A 210 -4.44 16.03 14.45
C ALA A 210 -3.48 16.83 13.56
N VAL A 211 -3.22 16.37 12.33
CA VAL A 211 -2.36 17.09 11.37
C VAL A 211 -3.04 18.36 10.87
N ARG A 212 -4.35 18.31 10.56
CA ARG A 212 -5.11 19.49 10.13
C ARG A 212 -5.20 20.55 11.23
N ASP A 213 -5.40 20.13 12.48
CA ASP A 213 -5.48 21.05 13.62
C ASP A 213 -4.12 21.70 13.94
N ALA A 214 -3.01 21.04 13.61
CA ALA A 214 -1.67 21.55 13.79
C ALA A 214 -1.19 22.50 12.67
N GLU A 215 -1.96 22.65 11.57
CA GLU A 215 -1.58 23.52 10.45
C GLU A 215 -1.52 24.98 10.90
N THR A 216 -0.31 25.45 11.06
CA THR A 216 -0.02 26.90 11.02
C THR A 216 0.15 27.30 9.56
N SER A 217 -0.57 28.33 9.13
CA SER A 217 -0.42 28.92 7.78
C SER A 217 1.05 29.08 7.43
N PRO A 218 1.50 28.60 6.27
CA PRO A 218 2.90 28.77 5.86
C PRO A 218 3.26 30.26 5.80
N PRO A 219 4.51 30.63 6.12
CA PRO A 219 4.98 32.00 6.01
C PRO A 219 4.82 32.48 4.55
N PRO A 220 4.37 33.73 4.35
CA PRO A 220 4.23 34.29 3.00
C PRO A 220 5.57 34.33 2.28
N ALA A 221 5.55 34.12 0.94
CA ALA A 221 6.68 34.23 0.04
C ALA A 221 7.85 33.25 0.30
N ARG A 222 7.59 31.97 0.30
CA ARG A 222 8.62 30.93 0.23
C ARG A 222 8.62 30.24 -1.13
N ARG A 223 9.76 29.61 -1.48
CA ARG A 223 9.83 28.72 -2.65
C ARG A 223 8.82 27.60 -2.56
N PRO A 224 8.24 27.15 -3.69
CA PRO A 224 7.43 25.93 -3.72
C PRO A 224 8.18 24.76 -3.10
N ARG A 225 7.48 24.00 -2.24
CA ARG A 225 8.02 22.78 -1.63
C ARG A 225 7.39 21.57 -2.26
N PHE A 226 8.22 20.73 -2.89
CA PHE A 226 7.82 19.44 -3.44
C PHE A 226 8.30 18.31 -2.55
N VAL A 227 7.41 17.37 -2.24
CA VAL A 227 7.74 16.20 -1.43
C VAL A 227 7.58 14.93 -2.28
N TRP A 228 8.68 14.16 -2.39
CA TRP A 228 8.65 12.80 -2.89
C TRP A 228 8.80 11.84 -1.73
N LEU A 229 7.95 10.79 -1.66
CA LEU A 229 8.05 9.81 -0.60
C LEU A 229 7.85 8.39 -1.11
N GLY A 230 8.63 7.46 -0.54
CA GLY A 230 8.54 6.06 -0.90
C GLY A 230 9.80 5.26 -0.62
N ARG A 231 9.70 3.98 -0.94
CA ARG A 231 10.87 3.11 -0.97
C ARG A 231 11.76 3.50 -2.16
N MET A 232 13.06 3.68 -1.93
CA MET A 232 14.00 4.04 -2.98
C MET A 232 14.42 2.79 -3.78
N SER A 233 13.50 2.34 -4.62
CA SER A 233 13.62 1.17 -5.51
C SER A 233 13.23 1.55 -6.95
N PRO A 234 13.66 0.78 -7.97
CA PRO A 234 13.51 1.16 -9.38
C PRO A 234 12.07 1.46 -9.78
N GLU A 235 11.10 0.69 -9.31
CA GLU A 235 9.68 0.84 -9.62
C GLU A 235 9.07 2.16 -9.10
N LYS A 236 9.65 2.76 -8.06
CA LYS A 236 9.23 4.07 -7.52
C LYS A 236 9.81 5.26 -8.28
N ARG A 237 10.76 5.01 -9.21
CA ARG A 237 11.29 5.98 -10.17
C ARG A 237 11.88 7.26 -9.52
N LEU A 238 12.54 7.13 -8.35
CA LEU A 238 13.21 8.25 -7.69
C LEU A 238 14.31 8.88 -8.58
N LEU A 239 15.12 8.06 -9.28
CA LEU A 239 16.21 8.58 -10.12
C LEU A 239 15.67 9.39 -11.29
N PRO A 240 14.71 8.95 -12.11
CA PRO A 240 14.03 9.78 -13.10
C PRO A 240 13.42 11.08 -12.53
N PHE A 241 12.90 11.07 -11.31
CA PHE A 241 12.42 12.28 -10.65
C PHE A 241 13.56 13.29 -10.41
N LEU A 242 14.67 12.83 -9.85
CA LEU A 242 15.82 13.70 -9.61
C LEU A 242 16.45 14.22 -10.91
N GLU A 243 16.50 13.38 -11.95
CA GLU A 243 16.91 13.82 -13.30
C GLU A 243 15.99 14.91 -13.85
N ALA A 244 14.67 14.76 -13.66
CA ALA A 244 13.68 15.77 -14.04
C ALA A 244 13.83 17.08 -13.23
N VAL A 245 14.14 17.01 -11.94
CA VAL A 245 14.46 18.18 -11.11
C VAL A 245 15.66 18.91 -11.66
N VAL A 246 16.75 18.19 -11.99
CA VAL A 246 17.97 18.75 -12.58
C VAL A 246 17.67 19.40 -13.95
N GLU A 247 16.97 18.68 -14.85
CA GLU A 247 16.63 19.16 -16.20
C GLU A 247 15.68 20.37 -16.15
N SER A 248 14.73 20.37 -15.23
CA SER A 248 13.77 21.47 -15.08
C SER A 248 14.42 22.75 -14.59
N GLN A 249 15.50 22.69 -13.80
CA GLN A 249 16.06 23.85 -13.09
C GLN A 249 15.00 24.63 -12.29
N VAL A 250 13.98 23.93 -11.78
CA VAL A 250 12.89 24.51 -11.01
C VAL A 250 13.41 25.14 -9.72
N ASP A 251 13.01 26.38 -9.44
CA ASP A 251 13.33 27.04 -8.17
C ASP A 251 12.32 26.60 -7.09
N ALA A 252 12.56 25.42 -6.51
CA ALA A 252 11.72 24.78 -5.50
C ALA A 252 12.59 24.05 -4.47
N ASP A 253 12.06 23.92 -3.27
CA ASP A 253 12.64 23.06 -2.23
C ASP A 253 12.13 21.62 -2.41
N ILE A 254 13.04 20.67 -2.58
CA ILE A 254 12.72 19.26 -2.81
C ILE A 254 13.03 18.44 -1.56
N GLU A 255 12.04 17.81 -0.99
CA GLU A 255 12.22 16.90 0.15
C GLU A 255 11.97 15.44 -0.27
N ILE A 256 12.97 14.57 0.01
CA ILE A 256 12.91 13.14 -0.30
C ILE A 256 12.77 12.36 1.00
N ILE A 257 11.63 11.68 1.17
CA ILE A 257 11.31 10.91 2.39
C ILE A 257 11.34 9.42 2.06
N GLY A 258 12.09 8.65 2.84
CA GLY A 258 12.16 7.21 2.70
C GLY A 258 13.58 6.67 2.70
N GLY A 259 13.74 5.46 2.17
CA GLY A 259 15.04 4.80 2.08
C GLY A 259 14.99 3.59 1.15
N GLY A 260 16.15 3.06 0.80
CA GLY A 260 16.24 1.89 -0.07
C GLY A 260 17.52 1.82 -0.86
N GLY A 261 17.61 0.83 -1.75
CA GLY A 261 18.83 0.50 -2.48
C GLY A 261 19.37 1.62 -3.41
N GLN A 262 18.49 2.52 -3.85
CA GLN A 262 18.88 3.62 -4.74
C GLN A 262 19.37 4.88 -4.03
N LEU A 263 19.41 4.93 -2.68
CA LEU A 263 19.80 6.14 -1.93
C LEU A 263 21.14 6.72 -2.40
N ARG A 264 22.20 5.90 -2.49
CA ARG A 264 23.53 6.37 -2.92
C ARG A 264 23.54 6.93 -4.35
N ALA A 265 22.71 6.39 -5.24
CA ALA A 265 22.59 6.88 -6.61
C ALA A 265 21.82 8.21 -6.64
N ALA A 266 20.75 8.32 -5.88
CA ALA A 266 19.97 9.53 -5.70
C ALA A 266 20.81 10.69 -5.15
N GLU A 267 21.59 10.45 -4.09
CA GLU A 267 22.51 11.45 -3.52
C GLU A 267 23.59 11.92 -4.50
N ARG A 268 24.05 11.05 -5.42
CA ARG A 268 25.02 11.45 -6.45
C ARG A 268 24.41 12.42 -7.45
N ILE A 269 23.17 12.18 -7.92
CA ILE A 269 22.47 13.09 -8.83
C ILE A 269 22.24 14.43 -8.13
N ALA A 270 21.75 14.41 -6.88
CA ALA A 270 21.50 15.61 -6.10
C ALA A 270 22.76 16.46 -5.89
N ARG A 271 23.91 15.85 -5.58
CA ARG A 271 25.21 16.56 -5.44
C ARG A 271 25.66 17.22 -6.73
N GLY A 272 25.43 16.60 -7.88
CA GLY A 272 25.73 17.17 -9.19
C GLY A 272 24.96 18.45 -9.51
N HIS A 273 23.83 18.68 -8.83
CA HIS A 273 22.95 19.84 -9.00
C HIS A 273 23.19 20.96 -7.94
N GLY A 274 24.31 20.92 -7.22
CA GLY A 274 24.63 21.92 -6.20
C GLY A 274 23.91 21.73 -4.86
N ALA A 275 23.35 20.55 -4.62
CA ALA A 275 22.81 20.17 -3.32
C ALA A 275 23.94 20.00 -2.31
N SER A 276 24.12 20.97 -1.41
CA SER A 276 25.00 20.82 -0.27
C SER A 276 24.42 19.77 0.69
N GLY A 277 25.07 18.62 0.75
CA GLY A 277 24.86 17.67 1.83
C GLY A 277 25.32 18.30 3.15
N GLY A 278 24.40 18.60 4.05
CA GLY A 278 24.72 19.11 5.36
C GLY A 278 23.81 20.24 5.81
N HIS A 279 23.45 20.21 7.07
CA HIS A 279 22.63 21.18 7.78
C HIS A 279 22.98 22.63 7.42
N GLY A 280 22.07 23.33 6.75
CA GLY A 280 22.05 24.78 6.65
C GLY A 280 23.08 25.41 5.71
N ALA A 281 22.73 25.53 4.42
CA ALA A 281 23.33 26.53 3.55
C ALA A 281 22.28 27.11 2.62
N SER A 282 21.91 28.36 2.90
CA SER A 282 21.18 29.26 2.02
C SER A 282 22.07 29.65 0.86
N GLY A 283 21.85 29.13 -0.32
CA GLY A 283 22.53 29.49 -1.56
C GLY A 283 21.61 29.31 -2.75
N GLY A 284 21.20 30.38 -3.32
CA GLY A 284 20.75 30.77 -4.67
C GLY A 284 19.84 29.90 -5.53
N HIS A 285 19.64 28.62 -5.28
CA HIS A 285 18.72 27.70 -5.99
C HIS A 285 18.12 26.72 -5.00
N GLY A 286 16.87 26.26 -5.23
CA GLY A 286 16.17 25.34 -4.36
C GLY A 286 16.98 24.09 -4.00
N GLY A 287 16.95 23.66 -2.72
CA GLY A 287 17.78 22.58 -2.22
C GLY A 287 17.09 21.22 -2.26
N ILE A 288 17.82 20.14 -2.60
CA ILE A 288 17.35 18.77 -2.45
C ILE A 288 17.78 18.24 -1.08
N ARG A 289 16.79 17.85 -0.26
CA ARG A 289 17.00 17.33 1.10
C ARG A 289 16.52 15.88 1.20
N PHE A 290 17.35 15.03 1.77
CA PHE A 290 16.98 13.66 2.14
C PHE A 290 16.64 13.61 3.63
N ALA A 291 15.37 13.37 3.95
CA ALA A 291 14.86 13.30 5.32
C ALA A 291 15.04 11.91 5.96
N GLY A 292 15.35 10.89 5.15
CA GLY A 292 15.36 9.51 5.62
C GLY A 292 13.95 8.95 5.86
N ARG A 293 13.86 7.89 6.66
CA ARG A 293 12.56 7.31 7.05
C ARG A 293 12.00 8.09 8.23
N LEU A 294 10.77 8.53 8.10
CA LEU A 294 10.02 9.26 9.14
C LEU A 294 8.89 8.39 9.71
N PRO A 295 8.49 8.64 10.97
CA PRO A 295 7.23 8.11 11.50
C PRO A 295 6.03 8.57 10.66
N TYR A 296 4.97 7.76 10.61
CA TYR A 296 3.82 8.03 9.73
C TYR A 296 3.15 9.39 10.00
N ALA A 297 2.95 9.74 11.28
CA ALA A 297 2.38 11.05 11.65
C ALA A 297 3.26 12.22 11.16
N GLU A 298 4.60 12.10 11.27
CA GLU A 298 5.51 13.12 10.75
C GLU A 298 5.50 13.17 9.22
N THR A 299 5.37 12.03 8.56
CA THR A 299 5.21 11.95 7.09
C THR A 299 3.96 12.72 6.65
N LEU A 300 2.82 12.51 7.31
CA LEU A 300 1.58 13.24 7.00
C LEU A 300 1.74 14.75 7.25
N ALA A 301 2.42 15.15 8.32
CA ALA A 301 2.70 16.57 8.57
C ALA A 301 3.61 17.19 7.48
N ARG A 302 4.55 16.42 6.91
CA ARG A 302 5.37 16.86 5.78
C ARG A 302 4.55 17.01 4.49
N ILE A 303 3.62 16.09 4.24
CA ILE A 303 2.67 16.17 3.13
C ILE A 303 1.79 17.41 3.27
N ALA A 304 1.18 17.63 4.43
CA ALA A 304 0.33 18.79 4.70
C ALA A 304 1.07 20.13 4.54
N ALA A 305 2.36 20.18 4.91
CA ALA A 305 3.19 21.37 4.80
C ALA A 305 3.80 21.57 3.38
N ALA A 306 3.61 20.64 2.46
CA ALA A 306 4.10 20.73 1.09
C ALA A 306 3.13 21.54 0.19
N ASP A 307 3.65 22.12 -0.87
CA ASP A 307 2.83 22.76 -1.92
C ASP A 307 2.42 21.74 -2.99
N ALA A 308 3.18 20.66 -3.14
CA ALA A 308 2.78 19.50 -3.93
C ALA A 308 3.52 18.23 -3.50
N VAL A 309 2.84 17.10 -3.64
CA VAL A 309 3.45 15.77 -3.55
C VAL A 309 3.77 15.27 -4.95
N VAL A 310 4.86 14.50 -5.10
CA VAL A 310 5.28 13.96 -6.41
C VAL A 310 5.20 12.44 -6.38
N GLN A 311 4.31 11.88 -7.19
CA GLN A 311 4.14 10.45 -7.41
C GLN A 311 4.72 10.07 -8.77
N THR A 312 5.70 9.17 -8.80
CA THR A 312 6.48 8.87 -10.01
C THR A 312 6.44 7.42 -10.50
N SER A 313 5.94 6.49 -9.69
CA SER A 313 5.72 5.10 -10.15
C SER A 313 4.65 5.06 -11.26
N ILE A 314 4.82 4.14 -12.23
CA ILE A 314 3.91 3.98 -13.36
C ILE A 314 3.56 2.50 -13.51
N GLY A 315 2.27 2.17 -13.47
CA GLY A 315 1.73 0.83 -13.70
C GLY A 315 2.11 -0.23 -12.66
N PHE A 316 2.72 0.18 -11.56
CA PHE A 316 3.18 -0.72 -10.49
C PHE A 316 2.24 -0.76 -9.29
N GLU A 317 1.66 0.38 -8.94
CA GLU A 317 0.85 0.53 -7.73
C GLU A 317 -0.49 -0.22 -7.86
N THR A 318 -0.91 -0.84 -6.78
CA THR A 318 -2.28 -1.35 -6.65
C THR A 318 -3.25 -0.27 -6.17
N GLN A 319 -2.77 0.73 -5.46
CA GLN A 319 -3.50 1.95 -5.10
C GLN A 319 -2.62 3.18 -5.23
N GLY A 320 -1.40 3.16 -4.63
CA GLY A 320 -0.57 4.35 -4.49
C GLY A 320 -1.13 5.30 -3.43
N MET A 321 -1.02 4.95 -2.15
CA MET A 321 -1.65 5.68 -1.03
C MET A 321 -1.27 7.16 -0.97
N THR A 322 -0.02 7.50 -1.28
CA THR A 322 0.54 8.85 -1.13
C THR A 322 -0.28 9.98 -1.80
N PRO A 323 -0.74 9.85 -3.06
CA PRO A 323 -1.61 10.87 -3.68
C PRO A 323 -2.95 11.05 -2.95
N PHE A 324 -3.51 9.98 -2.40
CA PHE A 324 -4.77 10.03 -1.65
C PHE A 324 -4.56 10.63 -0.24
N GLU A 325 -3.43 10.34 0.41
CA GLU A 325 -3.01 10.99 1.65
C GLU A 325 -2.84 12.49 1.43
N ALA A 326 -2.21 12.89 0.32
CA ALA A 326 -2.07 14.28 -0.07
C ALA A 326 -3.44 14.95 -0.31
N ALA A 327 -4.32 14.31 -1.07
CA ALA A 327 -5.67 14.81 -1.31
C ALA A 327 -6.47 14.96 0.00
N ALA A 328 -6.38 13.98 0.90
CA ALA A 328 -7.01 14.04 2.21
C ALA A 328 -6.49 15.20 3.08
N LEU A 329 -5.26 15.63 2.87
CA LEU A 329 -4.62 16.75 3.57
C LEU A 329 -4.76 18.09 2.81
N GLY A 330 -5.44 18.11 1.67
CA GLY A 330 -5.61 19.33 0.86
C GLY A 330 -4.41 19.68 -0.02
N THR A 331 -3.40 18.80 -0.09
CA THR A 331 -2.18 19.00 -0.85
C THR A 331 -2.32 18.45 -2.27
N PRO A 332 -2.11 19.23 -3.33
CA PRO A 332 -2.15 18.75 -4.70
C PRO A 332 -0.98 17.80 -5.01
N THR A 333 -1.12 17.02 -6.09
CA THR A 333 -0.14 16.00 -6.46
C THR A 333 0.31 16.11 -7.91
N ILE A 334 1.60 15.97 -8.19
CA ILE A 334 2.14 15.72 -9.52
C ILE A 334 2.13 14.21 -9.73
N VAL A 335 1.37 13.71 -10.70
CA VAL A 335 1.10 12.26 -10.88
C VAL A 335 1.61 11.78 -12.22
N SER A 336 2.50 10.77 -12.20
CA SER A 336 3.01 10.14 -13.42
C SER A 336 2.19 8.93 -13.87
N ASP A 337 1.39 8.35 -12.98
CA ASP A 337 0.55 7.18 -13.28
C ASP A 337 -0.84 7.61 -13.74
N PRO A 338 -1.26 7.33 -15.00
CA PRO A 338 -2.56 7.74 -15.50
C PRO A 338 -3.73 7.06 -14.78
N ASP A 339 -3.55 5.84 -14.29
CA ASP A 339 -4.58 5.11 -13.54
C ASP A 339 -4.86 5.80 -12.18
N ILE A 340 -3.80 6.22 -11.48
CA ILE A 340 -3.93 6.97 -10.22
C ILE A 340 -4.52 8.37 -10.48
N ALA A 341 -4.06 9.06 -11.53
CA ALA A 341 -4.59 10.37 -11.89
C ALA A 341 -6.10 10.34 -12.15
N ALA A 342 -6.58 9.29 -12.84
CA ALA A 342 -8.01 9.11 -13.11
C ALA A 342 -8.85 8.88 -11.84
N GLU A 343 -8.29 8.24 -10.81
CA GLU A 343 -9.01 7.99 -9.56
C GLU A 343 -9.06 9.20 -8.62
N LEU A 344 -8.07 10.09 -8.68
CA LEU A 344 -8.03 11.32 -7.88
C LEU A 344 -9.06 12.36 -8.34
N ARG A 345 -9.49 12.34 -9.61
CA ARG A 345 -10.50 13.23 -10.22
C ARG A 345 -10.17 14.72 -10.24
N GLY A 346 -9.18 15.19 -9.47
CA GLY A 346 -8.80 16.59 -9.37
C GLY A 346 -7.63 16.80 -8.41
N GLY A 347 -7.22 18.05 -8.20
CA GLY A 347 -6.11 18.37 -7.29
C GLY A 347 -4.75 17.86 -7.76
N LEU A 348 -4.53 17.81 -9.09
CA LEU A 348 -3.30 17.22 -9.61
C LEU A 348 -2.80 17.90 -10.91
N TRP A 349 -1.52 17.74 -11.16
CA TRP A 349 -0.88 17.90 -12.46
C TRP A 349 -0.54 16.51 -13.00
N ALA A 350 -1.18 16.11 -14.10
CA ALA A 350 -0.89 14.85 -14.76
C ALA A 350 0.36 14.99 -15.62
N VAL A 351 1.32 14.08 -15.45
CA VAL A 351 2.50 14.00 -16.33
C VAL A 351 2.08 13.30 -17.62
N PRO A 352 2.27 13.92 -18.81
CA PRO A 352 1.71 13.41 -20.06
C PRO A 352 2.20 12.02 -20.46
N ASP A 353 3.46 11.70 -20.14
CA ASP A 353 4.10 10.40 -20.44
C ASP A 353 5.17 10.06 -19.41
N GLY A 354 5.79 8.87 -19.54
CA GLY A 354 6.80 8.38 -18.61
C GLY A 354 8.21 8.96 -18.78
N SER A 355 8.40 10.00 -19.62
CA SER A 355 9.73 10.59 -19.87
C SER A 355 10.16 11.55 -18.76
N VAL A 356 11.48 11.70 -18.62
CA VAL A 356 12.08 12.68 -17.71
C VAL A 356 11.71 14.10 -18.15
N ALA A 357 11.71 14.37 -19.45
CA ALA A 357 11.38 15.68 -20.03
C ALA A 357 9.93 16.10 -19.73
N ALA A 358 8.96 15.17 -19.85
CA ALA A 358 7.57 15.44 -19.50
C ALA A 358 7.41 15.77 -18.01
N LEU A 359 8.07 15.01 -17.14
CA LEU A 359 8.06 15.28 -15.70
C LEU A 359 8.74 16.62 -15.36
N ALA A 360 9.86 16.95 -16.03
CA ALA A 360 10.56 18.23 -15.86
C ALA A 360 9.66 19.42 -16.27
N ALA A 361 8.96 19.30 -17.39
CA ALA A 361 7.98 20.32 -17.83
C ALA A 361 6.84 20.48 -16.82
N THR A 362 6.31 19.36 -16.31
CA THR A 362 5.23 19.37 -15.31
C THR A 362 5.68 19.98 -13.98
N LEU A 363 6.91 19.73 -13.53
CA LEU A 363 7.49 20.37 -12.33
C LEU A 363 7.58 21.89 -12.48
N LYS A 364 8.00 22.40 -13.65
CA LYS A 364 8.00 23.85 -13.95
C LYS A 364 6.61 24.44 -13.93
N GLN A 365 5.66 23.76 -14.56
CA GLN A 365 4.25 24.21 -14.58
C GLN A 365 3.68 24.29 -13.17
N ALA A 366 3.87 23.24 -12.38
CA ALA A 366 3.40 23.19 -11.00
C ALA A 366 4.00 24.32 -10.15
N ALA A 367 5.30 24.57 -10.25
CA ALA A 367 5.96 25.67 -9.54
C ALA A 367 5.40 27.05 -9.96
N SER A 368 5.14 27.25 -11.26
CA SER A 368 4.53 28.48 -11.78
C SER A 368 3.11 28.66 -11.28
N ASP A 369 2.29 27.61 -11.30
CA ASP A 369 0.89 27.67 -10.84
C ASP A 369 0.82 27.93 -9.34
N ILE A 370 1.68 27.30 -8.54
CA ILE A 370 1.79 27.55 -7.09
C ILE A 370 2.16 29.01 -6.82
N ALA A 371 3.18 29.52 -7.50
CA ALA A 371 3.62 30.92 -7.35
C ALA A 371 2.53 31.91 -7.74
N ALA A 372 1.68 31.58 -8.71
CA ALA A 372 0.55 32.39 -9.17
C ALA A 372 -0.74 32.20 -8.31
N GLY A 373 -0.75 31.29 -7.34
CA GLY A 373 -1.95 30.95 -6.55
C GLY A 373 -2.98 30.13 -7.33
N ASN A 374 -2.59 29.49 -8.43
CA ASN A 374 -3.45 28.70 -9.31
C ASN A 374 -3.26 27.18 -9.14
N ALA A 375 -2.72 26.74 -8.01
CA ALA A 375 -2.55 25.32 -7.74
C ALA A 375 -3.91 24.57 -7.78
N PRO A 376 -4.00 23.39 -8.39
CA PRO A 376 -5.24 22.62 -8.41
C PRO A 376 -5.64 22.20 -6.98
N VAL A 377 -6.93 22.24 -6.69
CA VAL A 377 -7.47 21.89 -5.37
C VAL A 377 -7.95 20.45 -5.39
N PRO A 378 -7.52 19.60 -4.43
CA PRO A 378 -8.02 18.23 -4.30
C PRO A 378 -9.54 18.18 -4.09
N ASP A 379 -10.16 17.13 -4.63
CA ASP A 379 -11.58 16.87 -4.50
C ASP A 379 -11.93 16.49 -3.04
N ALA A 380 -12.85 17.22 -2.45
CA ALA A 380 -13.29 17.00 -1.07
C ALA A 380 -13.98 15.63 -0.88
N ASP A 381 -14.68 15.12 -1.90
CA ASP A 381 -15.35 13.82 -1.86
C ASP A 381 -14.30 12.68 -1.82
N VAL A 382 -13.17 12.84 -2.52
CA VAL A 382 -12.05 11.90 -2.45
C VAL A 382 -11.45 11.89 -1.05
N ALA A 383 -11.25 13.08 -0.47
CA ALA A 383 -10.70 13.24 0.88
C ALA A 383 -11.58 12.55 1.94
N GLU A 384 -12.91 12.73 1.87
CA GLU A 384 -13.86 12.09 2.80
C GLU A 384 -13.93 10.58 2.58
N ALA A 385 -14.02 10.16 1.32
CA ALA A 385 -14.05 8.75 0.96
C ALA A 385 -12.78 8.01 1.39
N PHE A 386 -11.63 8.68 1.50
CA PHE A 386 -10.34 8.07 1.87
C PHE A 386 -10.15 7.89 3.39
N ARG A 387 -11.02 8.40 4.24
CA ARG A 387 -10.97 8.16 5.69
C ARG A 387 -11.11 6.68 6.03
N GLN A 388 -10.38 6.22 7.04
CA GLN A 388 -10.46 4.81 7.46
C GLN A 388 -11.86 4.45 7.97
N SER A 389 -12.56 5.35 8.63
CA SER A 389 -13.96 5.14 9.05
C SER A 389 -14.87 4.84 7.86
N SER A 390 -14.78 5.65 6.78
CA SER A 390 -15.55 5.43 5.55
C SER A 390 -15.19 4.11 4.87
N ARG A 391 -13.90 3.74 4.84
CA ARG A 391 -13.45 2.46 4.26
C ARG A 391 -13.89 1.27 5.08
N THR A 392 -13.88 1.41 6.41
CA THR A 392 -14.37 0.36 7.32
C THR A 392 -15.86 0.15 7.15
N ALA A 393 -16.66 1.21 7.02
CA ALA A 393 -18.10 1.09 6.75
C ALA A 393 -18.36 0.34 5.44
N ALA A 394 -17.67 0.72 4.35
CA ALA A 394 -17.79 0.02 3.06
C ALA A 394 -17.41 -1.48 3.16
N MET A 395 -16.36 -1.81 3.94
CA MET A 395 -15.98 -3.20 4.15
C MET A 395 -17.02 -3.99 4.99
N ILE A 396 -17.62 -3.35 5.97
CA ILE A 396 -18.70 -3.97 6.77
C ILE A 396 -19.91 -4.31 5.87
N GLU A 397 -20.30 -3.45 4.93
CA GLU A 397 -21.36 -3.72 3.96
C GLU A 397 -21.07 -4.99 3.13
N ILE A 398 -19.81 -5.18 2.71
CA ILE A 398 -19.37 -6.39 1.99
C ILE A 398 -19.49 -7.62 2.90
N TYR A 399 -19.02 -7.53 4.16
CA TYR A 399 -19.14 -8.64 5.10
C TYR A 399 -20.59 -9.05 5.33
N GLU A 400 -21.48 -8.08 5.56
CA GLU A 400 -22.91 -8.34 5.75
C GLU A 400 -23.58 -8.93 4.50
N ARG A 401 -23.18 -8.47 3.30
CA ARG A 401 -23.66 -9.05 2.03
C ARG A 401 -23.25 -10.52 1.91
N VAL A 402 -21.99 -10.83 2.20
CA VAL A 402 -21.46 -12.20 2.16
C VAL A 402 -22.17 -13.11 3.16
N LEU A 403 -22.39 -12.62 4.40
CA LEU A 403 -23.08 -13.40 5.44
C LEU A 403 -24.57 -13.63 5.16
N ARG A 404 -25.22 -12.73 4.41
CA ARG A 404 -26.63 -12.94 3.98
C ARG A 404 -26.77 -13.91 2.82
N ALA A 405 -25.73 -14.12 2.04
CA ALA A 405 -25.76 -14.99 0.85
C ALA A 405 -25.39 -16.46 1.16
N GLY A 406 -24.78 -16.73 2.29
CA GLY A 406 -24.40 -18.07 2.79
C GLY A 406 -25.35 -18.55 3.86
#